data_98dcf330e695eb273fff5bbd8c05c006
#
_entry.id   98dcf330e695eb273fff5bbd8c05c006
#
_cell.length_a   1.000
_cell.length_b   1.000
_cell.length_c   1.000
_cell.angle_alpha   90.00
_cell.angle_beta   90.00
_cell.angle_gamma   90.00
#
_symmetry.space_group_name_H-M   'P 1'
#
loop_
_entity.id
_entity.type
_entity.pdbx_description
1 polymer ?
#
loop_
_entity_poly.entity_id
_entity_poly.type
_entity_poly.pdbx_seq_one_letter_code
_entity_poly.pdbx_strand_id
1 'polypeptide(L)'
;VYVSFYDALRFSNWLNNGEGSGDTETGAYTLLGGTATPSNGPTVARNGGANTFLTSENEWYKAAYYSPGGVYFDYPMGTDSVTGCVAPGSDTGNSANCNLAVYALTDAGAYGLSASPYGTFDQGGNVWEWNEQIVGGGNRGRRGGSWGYDVGKLAASSPNFYSPTG
;
A
#
# COMPACT_ATOMS: atom_id res chain seq x y z
N VAL A 1 4.11 -8.90 -9.37
CA VAL A 1 3.04 -8.38 -8.58
C VAL A 1 2.79 -9.12 -7.27
N TYR A 2 3.23 -10.31 -7.08
CA TYR A 2 3.21 -10.97 -5.79
C TYR A 2 4.53 -10.68 -5.08
N VAL A 3 4.59 -9.56 -4.36
CA VAL A 3 5.76 -9.09 -3.63
C VAL A 3 5.50 -9.34 -2.15
N SER A 4 6.40 -10.04 -1.48
CA SER A 4 6.32 -10.23 -0.03
C SER A 4 6.58 -8.90 0.69
N PHE A 5 6.16 -8.79 1.95
CA PHE A 5 6.49 -7.63 2.76
C PHE A 5 8.01 -7.42 2.87
N TYR A 6 8.77 -8.50 3.01
CA TYR A 6 10.23 -8.43 3.13
C TYR A 6 10.91 -8.00 1.83
N ASP A 7 10.37 -8.35 0.66
CA ASP A 7 10.88 -7.84 -0.62
C ASP A 7 10.61 -6.35 -0.77
N ALA A 8 9.45 -5.88 -0.29
CA ALA A 8 9.14 -4.46 -0.27
C ALA A 8 10.10 -3.69 0.66
N LEU A 9 10.49 -4.27 1.81
CA LEU A 9 11.53 -3.68 2.68
C LEU A 9 12.90 -3.62 2.00
N ARG A 10 13.30 -4.69 1.27
CA ARG A 10 14.55 -4.72 0.50
C ARG A 10 14.57 -3.67 -0.60
N PHE A 11 13.45 -3.51 -1.30
CA PHE A 11 13.30 -2.45 -2.29
C PHE A 11 13.42 -1.06 -1.66
N SER A 12 12.81 -0.85 -0.49
CA SER A 12 12.95 0.41 0.26
C SER A 12 14.40 0.65 0.71
N ASN A 13 15.11 -0.39 1.15
CA ASN A 13 16.54 -0.30 1.49
C ASN A 13 17.36 0.10 0.26
N TRP A 14 17.14 -0.55 -0.87
CA TRP A 14 17.83 -0.27 -2.12
C TRP A 14 17.64 1.20 -2.56
N LEU A 15 16.41 1.70 -2.54
CA LEU A 15 16.11 3.11 -2.82
C LEU A 15 16.77 4.05 -1.80
N ASN A 16 16.66 3.74 -0.51
CA ASN A 16 17.24 4.55 0.57
C ASN A 16 18.76 4.65 0.48
N ASN A 17 19.41 3.62 -0.06
CA ASN A 17 20.87 3.52 -0.23
C ASN A 17 21.37 4.07 -1.59
N GLY A 18 20.51 4.74 -2.37
CA GLY A 18 20.89 5.39 -3.62
C GLY A 18 20.90 4.46 -4.84
N GLU A 19 20.15 3.35 -4.77
CA GLU A 19 19.95 2.43 -5.91
C GLU A 19 21.25 1.68 -6.33
N GLY A 20 21.33 1.22 -7.56
CA GLY A 20 22.49 0.58 -8.14
C GLY A 20 22.87 -0.72 -7.40
N SER A 21 24.12 -0.79 -6.90
CA SER A 21 24.65 -1.91 -6.11
C SER A 21 24.43 -1.76 -4.60
N GLY A 22 23.51 -0.90 -4.18
CA GLY A 22 23.21 -0.64 -2.77
C GLY A 22 22.75 -1.90 -2.03
N ASP A 23 23.13 -2.00 -0.76
CA ASP A 23 22.71 -3.10 0.13
C ASP A 23 21.19 -3.12 0.27
N THR A 24 20.61 -4.31 0.23
CA THR A 24 19.17 -4.53 0.41
C THR A 24 18.81 -5.05 1.81
N GLU A 25 19.77 -5.47 2.61
CA GLU A 25 19.52 -6.01 3.96
C GLU A 25 19.65 -4.96 5.07
N THR A 26 20.30 -3.81 4.76
CA THR A 26 20.41 -2.66 5.67
C THR A 26 20.10 -1.35 4.95
N GLY A 27 19.63 -0.34 5.70
CA GLY A 27 19.23 0.96 5.18
C GLY A 27 18.02 1.52 5.92
N ALA A 28 16.90 1.66 5.26
CA ALA A 28 15.63 2.04 5.90
C ALA A 28 15.19 1.01 6.94
N TYR A 29 15.56 -0.24 6.76
CA TYR A 29 15.30 -1.38 7.66
C TYR A 29 16.55 -2.20 7.85
N THR A 30 16.67 -2.86 9.01
CA THR A 30 17.71 -3.87 9.25
C THR A 30 17.08 -5.25 9.18
N LEU A 31 17.50 -6.05 8.20
CA LEU A 31 17.03 -7.42 7.98
C LEU A 31 18.16 -8.39 8.34
N LEU A 32 17.90 -9.33 9.23
CA LEU A 32 18.93 -10.24 9.76
C LEU A 32 18.78 -11.64 9.19
N GLY A 33 19.93 -12.30 8.95
CA GLY A 33 20.00 -13.72 8.60
C GLY A 33 20.22 -14.00 7.12
N GLY A 34 20.17 -13.01 6.23
CA GLY A 34 20.47 -13.17 4.80
C GLY A 34 19.55 -14.17 4.07
N THR A 35 18.31 -14.34 4.53
CA THR A 35 17.32 -15.27 3.96
C THR A 35 16.07 -14.53 3.54
N ALA A 36 15.25 -15.12 2.67
CA ALA A 36 14.00 -14.51 2.20
C ALA A 36 13.11 -14.04 3.38
N THR A 37 13.05 -14.83 4.45
CA THR A 37 12.41 -14.46 5.71
C THR A 37 13.47 -14.07 6.73
N PRO A 38 13.63 -12.78 7.06
CA PRO A 38 14.60 -12.35 8.06
C PRO A 38 14.33 -12.96 9.45
N SER A 39 15.40 -13.31 10.18
CA SER A 39 15.26 -13.89 11.52
C SER A 39 14.61 -12.94 12.53
N ASN A 40 14.71 -11.63 12.32
CA ASN A 40 14.02 -10.58 13.08
C ASN A 40 12.69 -10.14 12.43
N GLY A 41 12.20 -10.83 11.43
CA GLY A 41 11.04 -10.48 10.63
C GLY A 41 9.80 -10.02 11.42
N PRO A 42 9.39 -10.70 12.51
CA PRO A 42 8.22 -10.30 13.29
C PRO A 42 8.33 -8.90 13.94
N THR A 43 9.53 -8.41 14.17
CA THR A 43 9.81 -7.16 14.91
C THR A 43 10.50 -6.08 14.07
N VAL A 44 10.74 -6.33 12.78
CA VAL A 44 11.37 -5.32 11.90
C VAL A 44 10.58 -4.03 11.93
N ALA A 45 11.29 -2.94 12.19
CA ALA A 45 10.76 -1.58 12.20
C ALA A 45 11.71 -0.65 11.43
N ARG A 46 11.20 0.51 11.05
CA ARG A 46 11.95 1.56 10.35
C ARG A 46 13.13 2.05 11.21
N ASN A 47 14.29 2.15 10.61
CA ASN A 47 15.47 2.76 11.22
C ASN A 47 15.32 4.28 11.27
N GLY A 48 15.87 4.91 12.32
CA GLY A 48 15.95 6.37 12.40
C GLY A 48 16.79 6.94 11.26
N GLY A 49 16.30 8.05 10.66
CA GLY A 49 16.98 8.72 9.56
C GLY A 49 16.74 8.13 8.17
N ALA A 50 15.88 7.13 8.04
CA ALA A 50 15.47 6.63 6.73
C ALA A 50 14.74 7.71 5.93
N ASN A 51 15.09 7.86 4.64
CA ASN A 51 14.47 8.82 3.73
C ASN A 51 13.45 8.16 2.78
N THR A 52 13.60 6.86 2.51
CA THR A 52 12.69 6.07 1.67
C THR A 52 12.30 4.80 2.40
N PHE A 53 11.02 4.63 2.65
CA PHE A 53 10.49 3.55 3.49
C PHE A 53 9.03 3.23 3.12
N LEU A 54 8.51 2.11 3.58
CA LEU A 54 7.07 1.84 3.54
C LEU A 54 6.34 2.76 4.51
N THR A 55 5.13 3.14 4.17
CA THR A 55 4.29 3.93 5.06
C THR A 55 3.91 3.13 6.32
N SER A 56 3.83 3.81 7.45
CA SER A 56 3.08 3.28 8.59
C SER A 56 1.58 3.21 8.25
N GLU A 57 0.81 2.50 9.05
CA GLU A 57 -0.65 2.47 8.91
C GLU A 57 -1.26 3.88 8.93
N ASN A 58 -0.80 4.73 9.83
CA ASN A 58 -1.33 6.10 9.96
C ASN A 58 -0.94 7.01 8.79
N GLU A 59 0.28 6.87 8.27
CA GLU A 59 0.74 7.62 7.10
C GLU A 59 -0.06 7.21 5.86
N TRP A 60 -0.23 5.90 5.63
CA TRP A 60 -1.04 5.37 4.54
C TRP A 60 -2.50 5.85 4.65
N TYR A 61 -3.10 5.68 5.82
CA TYR A 61 -4.49 6.07 6.11
C TYR A 61 -4.71 7.57 5.86
N LYS A 62 -3.77 8.40 6.32
CA LYS A 62 -3.83 9.83 6.10
C LYS A 62 -3.73 10.20 4.62
N ALA A 63 -2.79 9.60 3.90
CA ALA A 63 -2.60 9.88 2.47
C ALA A 63 -3.82 9.50 1.63
N ALA A 64 -4.50 8.40 1.99
CA ALA A 64 -5.67 7.91 1.28
C ALA A 64 -6.96 8.69 1.61
N TYR A 65 -7.24 8.91 2.89
CA TYR A 65 -8.58 9.29 3.34
C TYR A 65 -8.68 10.68 3.94
N TYR A 66 -7.59 11.34 4.31
CA TYR A 66 -7.63 12.64 4.96
C TYR A 66 -7.44 13.76 3.95
N SER A 67 -8.20 14.85 4.12
CA SER A 67 -8.00 16.06 3.33
C SER A 67 -7.23 17.14 4.10
N PRO A 68 -6.48 18.01 3.41
CA PRO A 68 -5.88 19.19 4.04
C PRO A 68 -6.86 20.10 4.76
N GLY A 69 -8.16 20.00 4.43
CA GLY A 69 -9.24 20.72 5.10
C GLY A 69 -9.68 20.14 6.45
N GLY A 70 -9.04 19.06 6.94
CA GLY A 70 -9.32 18.49 8.26
C GLY A 70 -10.44 17.43 8.26
N VAL A 71 -10.84 16.92 7.10
CA VAL A 71 -11.93 15.94 6.95
C VAL A 71 -11.35 14.58 6.57
N TYR A 72 -11.87 13.51 7.18
CA TYR A 72 -11.64 12.13 6.75
C TYR A 72 -12.80 11.65 5.89
N PHE A 73 -12.49 10.92 4.84
CA PHE A 73 -13.47 10.32 3.93
C PHE A 73 -13.53 8.82 4.07
N ASP A 74 -14.64 8.23 3.65
CA ASP A 74 -14.83 6.78 3.67
C ASP A 74 -14.06 6.04 2.55
N TYR A 75 -13.75 6.73 1.44
CA TYR A 75 -13.05 6.16 0.28
C TYR A 75 -11.84 6.99 -0.15
N PRO A 76 -10.82 6.36 -0.78
CA PRO A 76 -9.53 7.00 -1.03
C PRO A 76 -9.57 8.22 -1.96
N MET A 77 -10.61 8.37 -2.78
CA MET A 77 -10.76 9.47 -3.74
C MET A 77 -11.37 10.74 -3.13
N GLY A 78 -11.27 10.91 -1.80
CA GLY A 78 -11.76 12.11 -1.12
C GLY A 78 -13.27 12.24 -1.11
N THR A 79 -13.98 11.14 -0.96
CA THR A 79 -15.45 11.09 -0.95
C THR A 79 -15.98 10.03 0.01
N ASP A 80 -17.18 10.26 0.54
CA ASP A 80 -17.96 9.27 1.31
C ASP A 80 -18.85 8.41 0.39
N SER A 81 -18.92 8.76 -0.89
CA SER A 81 -19.64 7.95 -1.88
C SER A 81 -18.85 6.71 -2.25
N VAL A 82 -19.56 5.60 -2.41
CA VAL A 82 -18.98 4.31 -2.79
C VAL A 82 -18.22 4.44 -4.12
N THR A 83 -16.96 3.98 -4.14
CA THR A 83 -16.11 3.97 -5.34
C THR A 83 -16.68 3.08 -6.43
N GLY A 84 -16.65 3.55 -7.67
CA GLY A 84 -17.03 2.77 -8.85
C GLY A 84 -15.95 1.76 -9.24
N CYS A 85 -16.27 0.47 -9.22
CA CYS A 85 -15.40 -0.57 -9.75
C CYS A 85 -15.61 -0.65 -11.27
N VAL A 86 -14.71 -0.05 -12.05
CA VAL A 86 -14.83 0.07 -13.51
C VAL A 86 -13.47 -0.10 -14.20
N ALA A 87 -13.46 -0.27 -15.51
CA ALA A 87 -12.23 -0.22 -16.29
C ALA A 87 -11.68 1.22 -16.37
N PRO A 88 -10.34 1.41 -16.55
CA PRO A 88 -9.71 2.74 -16.56
C PRO A 88 -10.33 3.73 -17.54
N GLY A 89 -10.76 3.28 -18.73
CA GLY A 89 -11.43 4.12 -19.71
C GLY A 89 -12.79 4.68 -19.29
N SER A 90 -13.32 4.23 -18.15
CA SER A 90 -14.57 4.71 -17.53
C SER A 90 -14.33 5.44 -16.20
N ASP A 91 -13.11 5.91 -15.96
CA ASP A 91 -12.77 6.68 -14.75
C ASP A 91 -13.55 8.01 -14.70
N THR A 92 -14.26 8.24 -13.60
CA THR A 92 -15.09 9.42 -13.35
C THR A 92 -14.63 10.28 -12.17
N GLY A 93 -13.42 10.00 -11.63
CA GLY A 93 -12.88 10.70 -10.45
C GLY A 93 -13.20 10.04 -9.10
N ASN A 94 -13.99 8.96 -9.09
CA ASN A 94 -14.20 8.07 -7.94
C ASN A 94 -14.27 6.64 -8.44
N SER A 95 -13.18 6.16 -9.03
CA SER A 95 -13.11 4.90 -9.73
C SER A 95 -11.87 4.10 -9.35
N ALA A 96 -11.97 2.77 -9.39
CA ALA A 96 -10.88 1.87 -9.10
C ALA A 96 -11.02 0.52 -9.83
N ASN A 97 -9.91 -0.21 -9.96
CA ASN A 97 -9.91 -1.60 -10.37
C ASN A 97 -10.28 -2.50 -9.18
N CYS A 98 -11.54 -2.85 -9.06
CA CYS A 98 -12.06 -3.71 -8.00
C CYS A 98 -13.23 -4.57 -8.51
N ASN A 99 -13.71 -5.49 -7.69
CA ASN A 99 -14.87 -6.33 -7.96
C ASN A 99 -14.81 -7.04 -9.32
N LEU A 100 -13.61 -7.47 -9.74
CA LEU A 100 -13.37 -8.15 -11.01
C LEU A 100 -13.76 -7.33 -12.27
N ALA A 101 -13.86 -6.00 -12.18
CA ALA A 101 -14.29 -5.15 -13.29
C ALA A 101 -13.39 -5.26 -14.54
N VAL A 102 -12.10 -5.53 -14.35
CA VAL A 102 -11.12 -5.72 -15.44
C VAL A 102 -10.66 -7.17 -15.56
N TYR A 103 -10.83 -8.00 -14.54
CA TYR A 103 -10.30 -9.38 -14.43
C TYR A 103 -8.76 -9.48 -14.54
N ALA A 104 -8.06 -8.37 -14.41
CA ALA A 104 -6.61 -8.30 -14.50
C ALA A 104 -6.10 -7.08 -13.71
N LEU A 105 -4.78 -6.99 -13.55
CA LEU A 105 -4.13 -5.77 -13.07
C LEU A 105 -4.21 -4.67 -14.14
N THR A 106 -4.21 -3.44 -13.70
CA THR A 106 -4.09 -2.24 -14.54
C THR A 106 -2.74 -1.58 -14.29
N ASP A 107 -2.29 -0.77 -15.25
CA ASP A 107 -1.07 0.01 -15.10
C ASP A 107 -1.22 1.02 -13.95
N ALA A 108 -0.11 1.32 -13.28
CA ALA A 108 -0.08 2.36 -12.26
C ALA A 108 -0.46 3.71 -12.87
N GLY A 109 -1.33 4.48 -12.18
CA GLY A 109 -1.83 5.75 -12.66
C GLY A 109 -2.91 5.64 -13.75
N ALA A 110 -3.42 4.45 -14.05
CA ALA A 110 -4.45 4.27 -15.07
C ALA A 110 -5.79 4.99 -14.74
N TYR A 111 -6.03 5.26 -13.46
CA TYR A 111 -7.19 6.02 -12.97
C TYR A 111 -6.78 7.48 -12.69
N GLY A 112 -6.41 8.19 -13.74
CA GLY A 112 -5.83 9.54 -13.66
C GLY A 112 -6.76 10.64 -13.14
N LEU A 113 -8.06 10.40 -13.02
CA LEU A 113 -9.04 11.32 -12.42
C LEU A 113 -9.31 10.99 -10.94
N SER A 114 -8.94 9.81 -10.46
CA SER A 114 -9.29 9.27 -9.15
C SER A 114 -8.15 9.42 -8.13
N ALA A 115 -7.63 10.64 -8.00
CA ALA A 115 -6.61 10.97 -7.00
C ALA A 115 -7.21 11.08 -5.59
N SER A 116 -6.39 10.78 -4.57
CA SER A 116 -6.70 11.10 -3.19
C SER A 116 -6.66 12.62 -2.93
N PRO A 117 -7.13 13.12 -1.78
CA PRO A 117 -7.04 14.53 -1.43
C PRO A 117 -5.60 15.09 -1.38
N TYR A 118 -4.59 14.23 -1.25
CA TYR A 118 -3.18 14.59 -1.31
C TYR A 118 -2.55 14.41 -2.71
N GLY A 119 -3.35 14.03 -3.70
CA GLY A 119 -2.89 13.81 -5.07
C GLY A 119 -2.13 12.49 -5.28
N THR A 120 -2.27 11.53 -4.37
CA THR A 120 -1.78 10.17 -4.57
C THR A 120 -2.78 9.36 -5.38
N PHE A 121 -2.30 8.40 -6.17
CA PHE A 121 -3.12 7.54 -7.01
C PHE A 121 -3.04 6.08 -6.57
N ASP A 122 -3.96 5.26 -7.07
CA ASP A 122 -4.00 3.81 -6.93
C ASP A 122 -4.14 3.28 -5.49
N GLN A 123 -4.43 4.13 -4.51
CA GLN A 123 -4.67 3.72 -3.11
C GLN A 123 -5.99 2.95 -2.90
N GLY A 124 -6.74 2.73 -3.95
CA GLY A 124 -7.96 1.91 -3.96
C GLY A 124 -7.95 0.92 -5.10
N GLY A 125 -8.11 -0.37 -4.80
CA GLY A 125 -8.16 -1.44 -5.80
C GLY A 125 -6.80 -1.83 -6.37
N ASN A 126 -6.81 -2.47 -7.50
CA ASN A 126 -5.68 -3.02 -8.23
C ASN A 126 -4.87 -4.05 -7.42
N VAL A 127 -4.03 -3.61 -6.47
CA VAL A 127 -3.26 -4.48 -5.57
C VAL A 127 -3.38 -4.04 -4.12
N TRP A 128 -3.30 -5.00 -3.19
CA TRP A 128 -3.13 -4.70 -1.78
C TRP A 128 -1.77 -4.04 -1.55
N GLU A 129 -1.74 -3.00 -0.72
CA GLU A 129 -0.54 -2.25 -0.39
C GLU A 129 -0.09 -2.54 1.04
N TRP A 130 1.16 -2.99 1.20
CA TRP A 130 1.77 -3.23 2.48
C TRP A 130 2.00 -1.92 3.26
N ASN A 131 1.84 -1.99 4.57
CA ASN A 131 2.29 -0.96 5.50
C ASN A 131 3.05 -1.57 6.69
N GLU A 132 3.71 -0.73 7.48
CA GLU A 132 4.58 -1.17 8.57
C GLU A 132 3.84 -1.76 9.78
N GLN A 133 2.50 -1.74 9.82
CA GLN A 133 1.75 -2.20 10.98
C GLN A 133 2.06 -3.67 11.29
N ILE A 134 2.40 -3.93 12.55
CA ILE A 134 2.56 -5.28 13.09
C ILE A 134 1.22 -5.68 13.73
N VAL A 135 0.69 -6.81 13.29
CA VAL A 135 -0.54 -7.40 13.83
C VAL A 135 -0.22 -8.75 14.47
N GLY A 136 -1.03 -9.19 15.39
CA GLY A 136 -0.81 -10.42 16.18
C GLY A 136 -0.31 -11.61 15.34
N GLY A 137 0.69 -12.34 15.85
CA GLY A 137 1.31 -13.47 15.17
C GLY A 137 2.37 -13.08 14.12
N GLY A 138 2.79 -11.80 14.05
CA GLY A 138 3.81 -11.33 13.10
C GLY A 138 3.27 -11.02 11.71
N ASN A 139 1.95 -10.98 11.54
CA ASN A 139 1.33 -10.49 10.32
C ASN A 139 1.61 -9.00 10.12
N ARG A 140 1.56 -8.55 8.87
CA ARG A 140 1.74 -7.15 8.48
C ARG A 140 0.46 -6.55 7.92
N GLY A 141 0.26 -5.25 8.18
CA GLY A 141 -0.87 -4.51 7.66
C GLY A 141 -0.81 -4.35 6.15
N ARG A 142 -1.99 -4.34 5.54
CA ARG A 142 -2.16 -3.96 4.14
C ARG A 142 -3.50 -3.24 3.95
N ARG A 143 -3.55 -2.37 2.95
CA ARG A 143 -4.70 -1.52 2.67
C ARG A 143 -5.04 -1.46 1.19
N GLY A 144 -6.13 -0.81 0.87
CA GLY A 144 -6.55 -0.44 -0.48
C GLY A 144 -7.43 -1.48 -1.19
N GLY A 145 -7.47 -2.73 -0.75
CA GLY A 145 -8.15 -3.78 -1.51
C GLY A 145 -7.35 -4.21 -2.75
N SER A 146 -7.96 -4.96 -3.64
CA SER A 146 -7.37 -5.31 -4.93
C SER A 146 -8.45 -5.59 -5.98
N TRP A 147 -8.02 -5.77 -7.23
CA TRP A 147 -8.91 -5.99 -8.38
C TRP A 147 -9.93 -7.13 -8.20
N GLY A 148 -9.59 -8.16 -7.41
CA GLY A 148 -10.44 -9.33 -7.17
C GLY A 148 -11.39 -9.20 -5.98
N TYR A 149 -11.31 -8.11 -5.20
CA TYR A 149 -12.14 -7.90 -4.02
C TYR A 149 -13.24 -6.87 -4.24
N ASP A 150 -14.32 -7.00 -3.47
CA ASP A 150 -15.43 -6.03 -3.47
C ASP A 150 -14.98 -4.65 -3.00
N VAL A 151 -15.76 -3.63 -3.37
CA VAL A 151 -15.47 -2.22 -3.07
C VAL A 151 -15.37 -1.91 -1.58
N GLY A 152 -16.00 -2.70 -0.71
CA GLY A 152 -15.91 -2.52 0.74
C GLY A 152 -14.48 -2.69 1.28
N LYS A 153 -13.59 -3.36 0.53
CA LYS A 153 -12.17 -3.49 0.90
C LYS A 153 -11.35 -2.23 0.65
N LEU A 154 -11.89 -1.27 -0.09
CA LEU A 154 -11.30 0.04 -0.32
C LEU A 154 -11.66 1.03 0.80
N ALA A 155 -12.67 0.72 1.61
CA ALA A 155 -13.16 1.63 2.63
C ALA A 155 -12.14 1.87 3.76
N ALA A 156 -12.15 3.07 4.32
CA ALA A 156 -11.35 3.47 5.47
C ALA A 156 -11.53 2.55 6.68
N SER A 157 -12.74 2.04 6.87
CA SER A 157 -13.11 1.10 7.93
C SER A 157 -12.64 -0.34 7.71
N SER A 158 -11.96 -0.64 6.58
CA SER A 158 -11.58 -2.01 6.19
C SER A 158 -10.05 -2.24 6.24
N PRO A 159 -9.41 -2.25 7.43
CA PRO A 159 -8.03 -2.69 7.53
C PRO A 159 -7.90 -4.17 7.17
N ASN A 160 -6.75 -4.55 6.65
CA ASN A 160 -6.43 -5.93 6.39
C ASN A 160 -5.00 -6.24 6.85
N PHE A 161 -4.71 -7.52 7.02
CA PHE A 161 -3.37 -7.98 7.38
C PHE A 161 -3.13 -9.37 6.79
N TYR A 162 -1.86 -9.66 6.55
CA TYR A 162 -1.49 -10.92 5.93
C TYR A 162 -0.10 -11.38 6.38
N SER A 163 0.22 -12.66 6.09
CA SER A 163 1.57 -13.17 6.30
C SER A 163 2.59 -12.33 5.53
N PRO A 164 3.70 -11.90 6.16
CA PRO A 164 4.72 -11.11 5.47
C PRO A 164 5.48 -11.87 4.38
N THR A 165 5.28 -13.18 4.28
CA THR A 165 5.92 -14.03 3.26
C THR A 165 5.11 -14.16 1.97
N GLY A 166 3.89 -13.61 1.92
CA GLY A 166 3.02 -13.62 0.73
C GLY A 166 1.94 -14.65 0.76
#